data_011a04444879ce91e78ae14a3f2148fc
#
_entry.id   011a04444879ce91e78ae14a3f2148fc
#
_cell.length_a   1.000
_cell.length_b   1.000
_cell.length_c   1.000
_cell.angle_alpha   90.00
_cell.angle_beta   90.00
_cell.angle_gamma   90.00
#
_symmetry.space_group_name_H-M   'P 1'
#
loop_
_entity.id
_entity.type
_entity.pdbx_description
1 polymer ?
#
loop_
_entity_poly.entity_id
_entity_poly.type
_entity_poly.pdbx_seq_one_letter_code
_entity_poly.pdbx_strand_id
1 'polypeptide(L)'
;IYNMTPRELAMTMIQDVLKTTGITATAGIGTNMYLCKIAMDIVAKHIKADKDGVRIAELDEMSYRRKLWSHRPLTDFWRIGKGYAKKLEEYGLYTMGDIARCSIGKENELYNEDLLYKLFGVNAELLIDHAWGYEPCTMEMVKAYKPETNSVCSGQVLHCPYDFEKAKLVVKEMTDQMVLDLVDKKLVTDQIVLTVGYDIENLNNADRKKQYHGEVTIDRYGRRIPKHAHGTTNLKRQTSSTKLITDAVIELYDRIVDRNLLIRRINITANRLVDESSVKKEEVYEQLDLFTDYEAQRKKQEEEEAALDREKRMQEAM
;
A
#
# COMPACT_ATOMS: atom_id res chain seq x y z
N ILE A 1 10.88 32.29 -3.81
CA ILE A 1 10.42 32.61 -2.45
C ILE A 1 11.62 32.89 -1.55
N TYR A 2 12.70 32.10 -1.63
CA TYR A 2 13.87 32.19 -0.74
C TYR A 2 15.09 32.89 -1.37
N ASN A 3 15.00 33.35 -2.60
CA ASN A 3 16.11 33.96 -3.37
C ASN A 3 17.38 33.06 -3.40
N MET A 4 17.17 31.73 -3.43
CA MET A 4 18.18 30.68 -3.42
C MET A 4 18.07 29.81 -4.66
N THR A 5 19.15 29.24 -5.12
CA THR A 5 19.14 28.17 -6.11
C THR A 5 18.53 26.89 -5.53
N PRO A 6 17.99 25.97 -6.35
CA PRO A 6 17.48 24.69 -5.88
C PRO A 6 18.51 23.90 -5.05
N ARG A 7 19.78 23.96 -5.44
CA ARG A 7 20.86 23.29 -4.71
C ARG A 7 21.13 23.91 -3.35
N GLU A 8 21.17 25.24 -3.26
CA GLU A 8 21.33 25.96 -1.98
C GLU A 8 20.16 25.67 -1.02
N LEU A 9 18.94 25.66 -1.54
CA LEU A 9 17.77 25.32 -0.74
C LEU A 9 17.85 23.87 -0.22
N ALA A 10 18.15 22.91 -1.09
CA ALA A 10 18.30 21.51 -0.70
C ALA A 10 19.42 21.31 0.34
N MET A 11 20.55 21.99 0.16
CA MET A 11 21.67 21.98 1.11
C MET A 11 21.23 22.51 2.48
N THR A 12 20.57 23.66 2.51
CA THR A 12 20.07 24.28 3.75
C THR A 12 19.11 23.34 4.49
N MET A 13 18.16 22.74 3.77
CA MET A 13 17.21 21.79 4.38
C MET A 13 17.90 20.56 4.97
N ILE A 14 18.83 19.95 4.24
CA ILE A 14 19.56 18.75 4.70
C ILE A 14 20.43 19.07 5.92
N GLN A 15 21.11 20.21 5.91
CA GLN A 15 21.96 20.63 7.04
C GLN A 15 21.12 20.96 8.29
N ASP A 16 19.94 21.57 8.13
CA ASP A 16 19.04 21.87 9.23
C ASP A 16 18.50 20.57 9.85
N VAL A 17 18.06 19.60 9.04
CA VAL A 17 17.65 18.27 9.50
C VAL A 17 18.78 17.58 10.24
N LEU A 18 19.99 17.57 9.67
CA LEU A 18 21.16 16.94 10.32
C LEU A 18 21.48 17.59 11.67
N LYS A 19 21.47 18.91 11.73
CA LYS A 19 21.74 19.67 12.95
C LYS A 19 20.70 19.42 14.04
N THR A 20 19.43 19.33 13.65
CA THR A 20 18.30 19.20 14.58
C THR A 20 18.09 17.77 15.06
N THR A 21 18.30 16.79 14.19
CA THR A 21 17.92 15.38 14.46
C THR A 21 19.10 14.41 14.49
N GLY A 22 20.27 14.81 13.98
CA GLY A 22 21.42 13.92 13.77
C GLY A 22 21.25 12.96 12.57
N ILE A 23 20.17 13.08 11.80
CA ILE A 23 19.85 12.19 10.67
C ILE A 23 20.39 12.81 9.37
N THR A 24 21.15 12.04 8.60
CA THR A 24 21.61 12.44 7.27
C THR A 24 20.52 12.19 6.22
N ALA A 25 20.46 13.05 5.21
CA ALA A 25 19.55 12.93 4.07
C ALA A 25 20.28 13.05 2.73
N THR A 26 19.62 12.60 1.66
CA THR A 26 20.05 12.79 0.28
C THR A 26 18.97 13.55 -0.48
N ALA A 27 19.34 14.33 -1.48
CA ALA A 27 18.39 15.01 -2.35
C ALA A 27 18.66 14.75 -3.83
N GLY A 28 17.57 14.72 -4.60
CA GLY A 28 17.60 14.74 -6.06
C GLY A 28 16.90 15.98 -6.57
N ILE A 29 17.56 16.69 -7.48
CA ILE A 29 17.04 17.86 -8.16
C ILE A 29 16.82 17.49 -9.62
N GLY A 30 15.68 17.87 -10.19
CA GLY A 30 15.34 17.57 -11.58
C GLY A 30 14.33 18.56 -12.15
N THR A 31 14.19 18.56 -13.46
CA THR A 31 13.23 19.39 -14.20
C THR A 31 11.79 18.91 -14.03
N ASN A 32 11.58 17.67 -13.55
CA ASN A 32 10.29 17.09 -13.23
C ASN A 32 10.39 16.12 -12.05
N MET A 33 9.26 15.63 -11.52
CA MET A 33 9.24 14.74 -10.35
C MET A 33 9.96 13.41 -10.57
N TYR A 34 9.83 12.84 -11.77
CA TYR A 34 10.53 11.60 -12.11
C TYR A 34 12.04 11.77 -12.03
N LEU A 35 12.59 12.82 -12.67
CA LEU A 35 14.02 13.10 -12.65
C LEU A 35 14.55 13.45 -11.26
N CYS A 36 13.77 14.17 -10.43
CA CYS A 36 14.10 14.35 -9.01
C CYS A 36 14.25 13.00 -8.28
N LYS A 37 13.30 12.11 -8.49
CA LYS A 37 13.30 10.78 -7.85
C LYS A 37 14.47 9.94 -8.32
N ILE A 38 14.74 9.91 -9.62
CA ILE A 38 15.86 9.14 -10.21
C ILE A 38 17.22 9.72 -9.80
N ALA A 39 17.36 11.05 -9.80
CA ALA A 39 18.57 11.72 -9.30
C ALA A 39 18.87 11.30 -7.86
N MET A 40 17.84 11.26 -7.00
CA MET A 40 18.01 10.85 -5.61
C MET A 40 18.35 9.36 -5.48
N ASP A 41 17.57 8.47 -6.09
CA ASP A 41 17.65 7.03 -5.84
C ASP A 41 18.85 6.36 -6.54
N ILE A 42 19.15 6.74 -7.79
CA ILE A 42 20.20 6.09 -8.59
C ILE A 42 21.54 6.85 -8.48
N VAL A 43 21.51 8.17 -8.37
CA VAL A 43 22.75 8.96 -8.39
C VAL A 43 23.16 9.39 -6.98
N ALA A 44 22.35 10.19 -6.28
CA ALA A 44 22.75 10.80 -5.00
C ALA A 44 23.08 9.77 -3.92
N LYS A 45 22.35 8.66 -3.85
CA LYS A 45 22.62 7.59 -2.87
C LYS A 45 23.95 6.87 -3.08
N HIS A 46 24.51 6.93 -4.28
CA HIS A 46 25.73 6.20 -4.67
C HIS A 46 26.98 7.07 -4.82
N ILE A 47 26.84 8.39 -4.71
CA ILE A 47 28.00 9.30 -4.69
C ILE A 47 28.54 9.47 -3.27
N LYS A 48 29.82 9.84 -3.18
CA LYS A 48 30.41 10.22 -1.90
C LYS A 48 29.77 11.52 -1.39
N ALA A 49 29.57 11.60 -0.08
CA ALA A 49 29.17 12.85 0.56
C ALA A 49 30.23 13.94 0.29
N ASP A 50 29.77 15.17 0.16
CA ASP A 50 30.63 16.34 0.07
C ASP A 50 31.29 16.66 1.43
N LYS A 51 32.03 17.76 1.50
CA LYS A 51 32.70 18.22 2.73
C LYS A 51 31.76 18.47 3.90
N ASP A 52 30.48 18.73 3.61
CA ASP A 52 29.42 19.02 4.57
C ASP A 52 28.57 17.77 4.91
N GLY A 53 28.99 16.58 4.44
CA GLY A 53 28.29 15.32 4.67
C GLY A 53 27.05 15.12 3.80
N VAL A 54 26.84 15.96 2.80
CA VAL A 54 25.62 16.01 1.98
C VAL A 54 25.82 15.30 0.64
N ARG A 55 24.75 14.64 0.15
CA ARG A 55 24.69 13.98 -1.15
C ARG A 55 23.52 14.57 -1.95
N ILE A 56 23.83 15.34 -2.96
CA ILE A 56 22.85 15.97 -3.87
C ILE A 56 23.24 15.62 -5.31
N ALA A 57 22.29 15.13 -6.09
CA ALA A 57 22.43 14.92 -7.53
C ALA A 57 21.42 15.73 -8.30
N GLU A 58 21.77 16.12 -9.52
CA GLU A 58 20.94 16.90 -10.41
C GLU A 58 20.83 16.22 -11.77
N LEU A 59 19.60 16.13 -12.31
CA LEU A 59 19.32 15.59 -13.62
C LEU A 59 18.33 16.48 -14.37
N ASP A 60 18.66 16.77 -15.61
CA ASP A 60 17.73 17.14 -16.66
C ASP A 60 17.53 15.97 -17.65
N GLU A 61 16.66 16.10 -18.61
CA GLU A 61 16.32 15.06 -19.59
C GLU A 61 17.56 14.59 -20.38
N MET A 62 18.43 15.50 -20.75
CA MET A 62 19.63 15.17 -21.53
C MET A 62 20.71 14.50 -20.68
N SER A 63 20.94 14.96 -19.47
CA SER A 63 21.89 14.34 -18.54
C SER A 63 21.41 12.96 -18.08
N TYR A 64 20.08 12.79 -17.88
CA TYR A 64 19.45 11.51 -17.63
C TYR A 64 19.74 10.52 -18.78
N ARG A 65 19.45 10.90 -20.02
CA ARG A 65 19.68 10.04 -21.19
C ARG A 65 21.15 9.65 -21.34
N ARG A 66 22.07 10.63 -21.17
CA ARG A 66 23.51 10.38 -21.29
C ARG A 66 24.08 9.48 -20.20
N LYS A 67 23.60 9.62 -18.96
CA LYS A 67 24.16 8.93 -17.80
C LYS A 67 23.47 7.61 -17.47
N LEU A 68 22.13 7.53 -17.68
CA LEU A 68 21.31 6.47 -17.11
C LEU A 68 20.55 5.61 -18.13
N TRP A 69 20.57 5.95 -19.42
CA TRP A 69 19.94 5.10 -20.44
C TRP A 69 20.52 3.69 -20.53
N SER A 70 21.76 3.48 -20.14
CA SER A 70 22.43 2.17 -20.09
C SER A 70 22.46 1.56 -18.69
N HIS A 71 21.87 2.23 -17.68
CA HIS A 71 21.88 1.73 -16.32
C HIS A 71 21.06 0.43 -16.17
N ARG A 72 21.55 -0.47 -15.33
CA ARG A 72 20.91 -1.74 -14.94
C ARG A 72 21.04 -1.95 -13.43
N PRO A 73 20.08 -2.62 -12.80
CA PRO A 73 18.89 -3.25 -13.37
C PRO A 73 17.75 -2.23 -13.59
N LEU A 74 16.76 -2.58 -14.43
CA LEU A 74 15.56 -1.77 -14.64
C LEU A 74 14.75 -1.51 -13.35
N THR A 75 14.84 -2.42 -12.38
CA THR A 75 14.14 -2.30 -11.09
C THR A 75 14.65 -1.16 -10.19
N ASP A 76 15.76 -0.52 -10.52
CA ASP A 76 16.25 0.68 -9.83
C ASP A 76 15.42 1.92 -10.21
N PHE A 77 14.77 1.88 -11.37
CA PHE A 77 13.95 2.97 -11.84
C PHE A 77 12.56 2.96 -11.19
N TRP A 78 12.14 4.13 -10.76
CA TRP A 78 10.83 4.31 -10.14
C TRP A 78 9.71 3.78 -11.06
N ARG A 79 8.75 3.07 -10.49
CA ARG A 79 7.63 2.37 -11.13
C ARG A 79 7.97 1.12 -11.94
N ILE A 80 9.22 0.72 -12.06
CA ILE A 80 9.57 -0.56 -12.68
C ILE A 80 9.82 -1.60 -11.57
N GLY A 81 8.82 -2.44 -11.32
CA GLY A 81 8.95 -3.58 -10.42
C GLY A 81 9.45 -4.84 -11.16
N LYS A 82 9.73 -5.91 -10.39
CA LYS A 82 10.22 -7.20 -10.93
C LYS A 82 9.33 -7.77 -12.05
N GLY A 83 8.00 -7.56 -11.98
CA GLY A 83 7.06 -8.03 -13.01
C GLY A 83 7.23 -7.30 -14.35
N TYR A 84 7.44 -5.97 -14.31
CA TYR A 84 7.71 -5.18 -15.52
C TYR A 84 9.08 -5.53 -16.08
N ALA A 85 10.12 -5.55 -15.26
CA ALA A 85 11.47 -5.91 -15.68
C ALA A 85 11.49 -7.28 -16.37
N LYS A 86 10.88 -8.31 -15.76
CA LYS A 86 10.81 -9.65 -16.34
C LYS A 86 10.15 -9.67 -17.72
N LYS A 87 9.01 -8.99 -17.88
CA LYS A 87 8.32 -8.92 -19.18
C LYS A 87 9.17 -8.21 -20.26
N LEU A 88 9.88 -7.14 -19.88
CA LEU A 88 10.77 -6.42 -20.80
C LEU A 88 11.99 -7.28 -21.18
N GLU A 89 12.60 -7.97 -20.22
CA GLU A 89 13.73 -8.86 -20.44
C GLU A 89 13.41 -10.03 -21.36
N GLU A 90 12.17 -10.57 -21.35
CA GLU A 90 11.70 -11.59 -22.28
C GLU A 90 11.75 -11.13 -23.76
N TYR A 91 11.69 -9.82 -23.99
CA TYR A 91 11.84 -9.19 -25.30
C TYR A 91 13.21 -8.54 -25.52
N GLY A 92 14.20 -8.80 -24.66
CA GLY A 92 15.55 -8.25 -24.81
C GLY A 92 15.69 -6.75 -24.48
N LEU A 93 14.67 -6.16 -23.81
CA LEU A 93 14.69 -4.77 -23.36
C LEU A 93 15.21 -4.70 -21.93
N TYR A 94 16.46 -4.33 -21.75
CA TYR A 94 17.17 -4.39 -20.45
C TYR A 94 17.42 -3.02 -19.82
N THR A 95 17.21 -1.94 -20.56
CA THR A 95 17.56 -0.58 -20.15
C THR A 95 16.46 0.41 -20.54
N MET A 96 16.45 1.58 -19.88
CA MET A 96 15.53 2.67 -20.26
C MET A 96 15.81 3.16 -21.69
N GLY A 97 17.05 3.13 -22.12
CA GLY A 97 17.42 3.43 -23.51
C GLY A 97 16.87 2.43 -24.53
N ASP A 98 16.74 1.14 -24.16
CA ASP A 98 16.10 0.15 -25.03
C ASP A 98 14.59 0.41 -25.17
N ILE A 99 13.93 0.76 -24.08
CA ILE A 99 12.51 1.11 -24.06
C ILE A 99 12.26 2.38 -24.90
N ALA A 100 13.08 3.42 -24.71
CA ALA A 100 12.98 4.65 -25.49
C ALA A 100 13.19 4.41 -26.99
N ARG A 101 14.16 3.59 -27.38
CA ARG A 101 14.35 3.23 -28.79
C ARG A 101 13.23 2.38 -29.35
N CYS A 102 12.68 1.46 -28.53
CA CYS A 102 11.53 0.67 -28.93
C CYS A 102 10.33 1.56 -29.26
N SER A 103 10.04 2.58 -28.45
CA SER A 103 8.88 3.46 -28.62
C SER A 103 8.86 4.27 -29.93
N ILE A 104 9.99 4.39 -30.62
CA ILE A 104 10.10 5.10 -31.90
C ILE A 104 10.31 4.17 -33.11
N GLY A 105 10.18 2.85 -32.90
CA GLY A 105 10.25 1.87 -33.99
C GLY A 105 9.08 2.03 -34.95
N LYS A 106 9.29 1.60 -36.18
CA LYS A 106 8.25 1.68 -37.21
C LYS A 106 7.14 0.65 -36.97
N GLU A 107 5.93 0.93 -37.46
CA GLU A 107 4.76 0.04 -37.30
C GLU A 107 4.98 -1.39 -37.79
N ASN A 108 5.84 -1.59 -38.82
CA ASN A 108 6.16 -2.91 -39.34
C ASN A 108 7.33 -3.61 -38.68
N GLU A 109 7.94 -3.00 -37.65
CA GLU A 109 9.04 -3.58 -36.87
C GLU A 109 8.50 -4.26 -35.60
N LEU A 110 9.19 -5.31 -35.11
CA LEU A 110 8.81 -5.99 -33.86
C LEU A 110 8.94 -5.09 -32.64
N TYR A 111 9.96 -4.23 -32.63
CA TYR A 111 10.22 -3.28 -31.55
C TYR A 111 9.65 -1.92 -31.93
N ASN A 112 8.42 -1.69 -31.50
CA ASN A 112 7.68 -0.46 -31.71
C ASN A 112 6.82 -0.15 -30.48
N GLU A 113 6.07 0.93 -30.52
CA GLU A 113 5.18 1.35 -29.45
C GLU A 113 4.09 0.31 -29.17
N ASP A 114 3.53 -0.35 -30.19
CA ASP A 114 2.49 -1.36 -30.05
C ASP A 114 2.93 -2.55 -29.20
N LEU A 115 4.19 -2.94 -29.26
CA LEU A 115 4.74 -3.97 -28.39
C LEU A 115 4.62 -3.55 -26.91
N LEU A 116 4.96 -2.32 -26.59
CA LEU A 116 4.88 -1.81 -25.21
C LEU A 116 3.43 -1.73 -24.71
N TYR A 117 2.51 -1.27 -25.57
CA TYR A 117 1.08 -1.28 -25.25
C TYR A 117 0.50 -2.69 -25.09
N LYS A 118 0.94 -3.65 -25.91
CA LYS A 118 0.57 -5.06 -25.77
C LYS A 118 1.01 -5.65 -24.43
N LEU A 119 2.17 -5.27 -23.93
CA LEU A 119 2.73 -5.79 -22.68
C LEU A 119 2.13 -5.12 -21.43
N PHE A 120 1.81 -3.83 -21.49
CA PHE A 120 1.50 -3.01 -20.32
C PHE A 120 0.18 -2.26 -20.39
N GLY A 121 -0.53 -2.32 -21.53
CA GLY A 121 -1.74 -1.55 -21.76
C GLY A 121 -1.46 -0.04 -21.65
N VAL A 122 -2.39 0.74 -21.14
CA VAL A 122 -2.27 2.19 -20.96
C VAL A 122 -1.06 2.61 -20.10
N ASN A 123 -0.55 1.72 -19.26
CA ASN A 123 0.65 2.01 -18.48
C ASN A 123 1.93 2.09 -19.35
N ALA A 124 1.87 1.70 -20.62
CA ALA A 124 2.98 1.89 -21.56
C ALA A 124 3.29 3.37 -21.78
N GLU A 125 2.28 4.25 -21.79
CA GLU A 125 2.48 5.71 -21.93
C GLU A 125 3.44 6.25 -20.88
N LEU A 126 3.15 5.99 -19.60
CA LEU A 126 4.02 6.44 -18.53
C LEU A 126 5.41 5.79 -18.56
N LEU A 127 5.49 4.52 -18.98
CA LEU A 127 6.78 3.83 -19.12
C LEU A 127 7.63 4.47 -20.22
N ILE A 128 7.02 4.82 -21.36
CA ILE A 128 7.68 5.52 -22.47
C ILE A 128 8.11 6.90 -22.05
N ASP A 129 7.23 7.69 -21.45
CA ASP A 129 7.54 9.03 -20.95
C ASP A 129 8.74 8.99 -19.99
N HIS A 130 8.74 8.10 -19.02
CA HIS A 130 9.85 7.91 -18.09
C HIS A 130 11.14 7.45 -18.80
N ALA A 131 11.04 6.61 -19.82
CA ALA A 131 12.20 6.21 -20.61
C ALA A 131 12.85 7.40 -21.33
N TRP A 132 12.06 8.38 -21.75
CA TRP A 132 12.54 9.63 -22.32
C TRP A 132 12.93 10.68 -21.27
N GLY A 133 12.66 10.45 -19.98
CA GLY A 133 12.91 11.38 -18.88
C GLY A 133 11.85 12.45 -18.73
N TYR A 134 10.63 12.18 -19.22
CA TYR A 134 9.47 13.06 -19.13
C TYR A 134 8.53 12.59 -18.02
N GLU A 135 7.87 13.52 -17.34
CA GLU A 135 6.82 13.27 -16.36
C GLU A 135 5.74 14.34 -16.51
N PRO A 136 4.53 13.96 -16.96
CA PRO A 136 3.44 14.92 -17.17
C PRO A 136 2.82 15.42 -15.87
N CYS A 137 2.93 14.64 -14.78
CA CYS A 137 2.33 14.98 -13.50
C CYS A 137 3.12 16.05 -12.77
N THR A 138 2.45 17.15 -12.40
CA THR A 138 3.02 18.25 -11.65
C THR A 138 2.66 18.20 -10.16
N MET A 139 3.41 18.91 -9.32
CA MET A 139 3.09 19.05 -7.89
C MET A 139 1.73 19.72 -7.66
N GLU A 140 1.30 20.59 -8.56
CA GLU A 140 -0.03 21.20 -8.50
C GLU A 140 -1.12 20.16 -8.71
N MET A 141 -0.97 19.30 -9.73
CA MET A 141 -1.89 18.18 -9.98
C MET A 141 -1.94 17.22 -8.79
N VAL A 142 -0.79 16.88 -8.18
CA VAL A 142 -0.75 16.03 -6.98
C VAL A 142 -1.52 16.66 -5.82
N LYS A 143 -1.34 17.97 -5.58
CA LYS A 143 -2.06 18.69 -4.51
C LYS A 143 -3.57 18.81 -4.77
N ALA A 144 -3.96 18.92 -6.02
CA ALA A 144 -5.37 19.02 -6.41
C ALA A 144 -6.07 17.66 -6.44
N TYR A 145 -5.32 16.57 -6.52
CA TYR A 145 -5.89 15.22 -6.62
C TYR A 145 -6.61 14.81 -5.34
N LYS A 146 -7.87 14.45 -5.49
CA LYS A 146 -8.69 13.85 -4.43
C LYS A 146 -8.94 12.39 -4.81
N PRO A 147 -8.30 11.43 -4.13
CA PRO A 147 -8.51 10.03 -4.43
C PRO A 147 -9.96 9.61 -4.09
N GLU A 148 -10.59 8.86 -4.97
CA GLU A 148 -11.78 8.08 -4.63
C GLU A 148 -11.31 6.88 -3.79
N THR A 149 -11.55 6.94 -2.50
CA THR A 149 -11.09 5.92 -1.56
C THR A 149 -12.09 4.75 -1.56
N ASN A 150 -11.75 3.67 -2.24
CA ASN A 150 -12.55 2.43 -2.23
C ASN A 150 -12.18 1.48 -1.08
N SER A 151 -11.04 1.69 -0.43
CA SER A 151 -10.57 0.89 0.70
C SER A 151 -9.61 1.65 1.60
N VAL A 152 -9.62 1.30 2.88
CA VAL A 152 -8.62 1.72 3.88
C VAL A 152 -7.91 0.48 4.38
N CYS A 153 -6.59 0.49 4.35
CA CYS A 153 -5.76 -0.63 4.78
C CYS A 153 -4.81 -0.20 5.90
N SER A 154 -4.77 -0.99 6.96
CA SER A 154 -3.78 -0.88 8.04
C SER A 154 -2.92 -2.13 8.08
N GLY A 155 -1.59 -1.97 8.10
CA GLY A 155 -0.65 -3.09 8.14
C GLY A 155 0.44 -2.89 9.17
N GLN A 156 0.72 -3.95 9.96
CA GLN A 156 1.75 -3.93 10.98
C GLN A 156 2.68 -5.14 10.86
N VAL A 157 3.99 -4.89 10.95
CA VAL A 157 5.00 -5.92 11.18
C VAL A 157 5.31 -5.94 12.67
N LEU A 158 5.06 -7.07 13.33
CA LEU A 158 5.25 -7.20 14.77
C LEU A 158 6.75 -7.14 15.13
N HIS A 159 7.07 -6.60 16.29
CA HIS A 159 8.45 -6.45 16.79
C HIS A 159 9.18 -7.81 16.89
N CYS A 160 8.48 -8.84 17.34
CA CYS A 160 8.95 -10.22 17.40
C CYS A 160 7.81 -11.17 16.99
N PRO A 161 8.06 -12.48 16.82
CA PRO A 161 7.00 -13.45 16.59
C PRO A 161 6.02 -13.48 17.77
N TYR A 162 4.72 -13.37 17.51
CA TYR A 162 3.66 -13.46 18.50
C TYR A 162 2.90 -14.78 18.36
N ASP A 163 2.44 -15.33 19.48
CA ASP A 163 1.49 -16.41 19.50
C ASP A 163 0.08 -15.97 19.06
N PHE A 164 -0.82 -16.93 18.95
CA PHE A 164 -2.18 -16.69 18.50
C PHE A 164 -2.93 -15.65 19.35
N GLU A 165 -2.88 -15.77 20.69
CA GLU A 165 -3.67 -14.89 21.58
C GLU A 165 -3.10 -13.47 21.61
N LYS A 166 -1.79 -13.32 21.63
CA LYS A 166 -1.13 -12.02 21.61
C LYS A 166 -1.34 -11.30 20.27
N ALA A 167 -1.28 -12.02 19.15
CA ALA A 167 -1.57 -11.46 17.84
C ALA A 167 -3.05 -11.09 17.68
N LYS A 168 -3.97 -11.86 18.29
CA LYS A 168 -5.40 -11.55 18.33
C LYS A 168 -5.68 -10.21 19.02
N LEU A 169 -4.96 -9.91 20.11
CA LEU A 169 -5.06 -8.61 20.78
C LEU A 169 -4.64 -7.46 19.84
N VAL A 170 -3.52 -7.64 19.13
CA VAL A 170 -3.07 -6.63 18.15
C VAL A 170 -4.09 -6.44 17.02
N VAL A 171 -4.74 -7.52 16.56
CA VAL A 171 -5.82 -7.42 15.56
C VAL A 171 -6.96 -6.56 16.09
N LYS A 172 -7.35 -6.69 17.36
CA LYS A 172 -8.38 -5.84 17.99
C LYS A 172 -7.96 -4.37 18.01
N GLU A 173 -6.74 -4.08 18.46
CA GLU A 173 -6.20 -2.71 18.52
C GLU A 173 -6.14 -2.08 17.12
N MET A 174 -5.66 -2.82 16.12
CA MET A 174 -5.60 -2.35 14.74
C MET A 174 -6.99 -2.09 14.15
N THR A 175 -7.97 -2.93 14.52
CA THR A 175 -9.36 -2.76 14.09
C THR A 175 -9.98 -1.50 14.69
N ASP A 176 -9.76 -1.28 15.98
CA ASP A 176 -10.25 -0.09 16.68
C ASP A 176 -9.69 1.19 16.04
N GLN A 177 -8.38 1.24 15.82
CA GLN A 177 -7.73 2.36 15.15
C GLN A 177 -8.26 2.59 13.72
N MET A 178 -8.47 1.51 12.95
CA MET A 178 -9.03 1.62 11.59
C MET A 178 -10.45 2.16 11.61
N VAL A 179 -11.26 1.78 12.59
CA VAL A 179 -12.63 2.29 12.75
C VAL A 179 -12.63 3.77 13.09
N LEU A 180 -11.75 4.23 13.98
CA LEU A 180 -11.61 5.66 14.26
C LEU A 180 -11.26 6.46 13.00
N ASP A 181 -10.37 5.92 12.14
CA ASP A 181 -10.04 6.53 10.84
C ASP A 181 -11.26 6.59 9.90
N LEU A 182 -12.13 5.58 9.92
CA LEU A 182 -13.37 5.58 9.14
C LEU A 182 -14.35 6.66 9.64
N VAL A 183 -14.53 6.77 10.95
CA VAL A 183 -15.40 7.77 11.59
C VAL A 183 -14.91 9.21 11.26
N ASP A 184 -13.61 9.47 11.43
CA ASP A 184 -13.02 10.79 11.12
C ASP A 184 -13.26 11.19 9.65
N LYS A 185 -13.16 10.20 8.73
CA LYS A 185 -13.40 10.41 7.30
C LYS A 185 -14.86 10.33 6.88
N LYS A 186 -15.78 10.08 7.80
CA LYS A 186 -17.23 9.86 7.54
C LYS A 186 -17.48 8.74 6.52
N LEU A 187 -16.72 7.67 6.62
CA LEU A 187 -16.80 6.50 5.76
C LEU A 187 -17.39 5.32 6.51
N VAL A 188 -18.11 4.48 5.78
CA VAL A 188 -18.64 3.20 6.28
C VAL A 188 -18.26 2.06 5.34
N THR A 189 -18.24 0.84 5.87
CA THR A 189 -17.88 -0.38 5.14
C THR A 189 -18.86 -1.51 5.40
N ASP A 190 -18.97 -2.41 4.44
CA ASP A 190 -19.68 -3.69 4.60
C ASP A 190 -18.75 -4.91 4.39
N GLN A 191 -17.44 -4.69 4.18
CA GLN A 191 -16.52 -5.80 3.92
C GLN A 191 -15.16 -5.55 4.55
N ILE A 192 -14.69 -6.52 5.34
CA ILE A 192 -13.34 -6.52 5.91
C ILE A 192 -12.54 -7.71 5.38
N VAL A 193 -11.30 -7.43 5.04
CA VAL A 193 -10.30 -8.44 4.65
C VAL A 193 -9.21 -8.49 5.71
N LEU A 194 -8.87 -9.68 6.16
CA LEU A 194 -7.78 -9.94 7.10
C LEU A 194 -6.72 -10.82 6.44
N THR A 195 -5.46 -10.41 6.55
CA THR A 195 -4.30 -11.20 6.13
C THR A 195 -3.31 -11.28 7.26
N VAL A 196 -2.95 -12.50 7.67
CA VAL A 196 -2.02 -12.77 8.77
C VAL A 196 -0.83 -13.57 8.25
N GLY A 197 0.34 -12.95 8.28
CA GLY A 197 1.60 -13.55 7.83
C GLY A 197 2.34 -14.20 8.99
N TYR A 198 2.77 -15.45 8.78
CA TYR A 198 3.50 -16.21 9.78
C TYR A 198 5.00 -15.93 9.76
N ASP A 199 5.65 -16.16 10.89
CA ASP A 199 7.08 -15.95 11.03
C ASP A 199 7.89 -17.10 10.44
N ILE A 200 9.10 -16.79 9.97
CA ILE A 200 10.07 -17.76 9.45
C ILE A 200 10.50 -18.79 10.50
N GLU A 201 10.44 -18.44 11.79
CA GLU A 201 10.80 -19.32 12.91
C GLU A 201 9.97 -20.62 12.91
N ASN A 202 8.73 -20.58 12.40
CA ASN A 202 7.91 -21.79 12.24
C ASN A 202 8.55 -22.86 11.36
N LEU A 203 9.43 -22.49 10.42
CA LEU A 203 10.13 -23.41 9.53
C LEU A 203 11.63 -23.57 9.86
N ASN A 204 12.21 -22.65 10.61
CA ASN A 204 13.62 -22.73 11.03
C ASN A 204 13.79 -23.54 12.32
N ASN A 205 12.80 -23.54 13.21
CA ASN A 205 12.80 -24.39 14.40
C ASN A 205 12.45 -25.84 14.01
N ALA A 206 13.29 -26.78 14.36
CA ALA A 206 13.16 -28.16 13.94
C ALA A 206 11.87 -28.85 14.43
N ASP A 207 11.42 -28.52 15.65
CA ASP A 207 10.23 -29.12 16.25
C ASP A 207 8.95 -28.53 15.68
N ARG A 208 8.90 -27.24 15.47
CA ARG A 208 7.76 -26.56 14.80
C ARG A 208 7.64 -26.99 13.36
N LYS A 209 8.75 -27.11 12.65
CA LYS A 209 8.79 -27.56 11.25
C LYS A 209 8.22 -28.97 11.08
N LYS A 210 8.48 -29.88 12.02
CA LYS A 210 7.92 -31.24 11.99
C LYS A 210 6.41 -31.27 12.16
N GLN A 211 5.84 -30.28 12.86
CA GLN A 211 4.40 -30.20 13.13
C GLN A 211 3.66 -29.46 12.00
N TYR A 212 4.37 -28.70 11.15
CA TYR A 212 3.75 -27.94 10.08
C TYR A 212 3.65 -28.76 8.79
N HIS A 213 2.44 -29.05 8.36
CA HIS A 213 2.13 -29.80 7.13
C HIS A 213 1.43 -28.92 6.06
N GLY A 214 1.33 -27.63 6.29
CA GLY A 214 0.69 -26.70 5.37
C GLY A 214 1.57 -26.27 4.19
N GLU A 215 1.03 -25.40 3.36
CA GLU A 215 1.72 -24.86 2.19
C GLU A 215 2.83 -23.89 2.58
N VAL A 216 3.99 -24.01 1.94
CA VAL A 216 5.15 -23.14 2.13
C VAL A 216 5.28 -22.21 0.94
N THR A 217 5.42 -20.89 1.19
CA THR A 217 5.64 -19.88 0.17
C THR A 217 7.02 -19.25 0.33
N ILE A 218 7.46 -18.52 -0.71
CA ILE A 218 8.70 -17.74 -0.68
C ILE A 218 8.33 -16.26 -0.57
N ASP A 219 8.88 -15.60 0.44
CA ASP A 219 8.67 -14.15 0.61
C ASP A 219 9.52 -13.31 -0.38
N ARG A 220 9.33 -12.00 -0.37
CA ARG A 220 10.08 -11.07 -1.25
C ARG A 220 11.60 -11.08 -1.05
N TYR A 221 12.07 -11.64 0.07
CA TYR A 221 13.49 -11.77 0.41
C TYR A 221 14.06 -13.16 0.06
N GLY A 222 13.26 -14.02 -0.60
CA GLY A 222 13.66 -15.38 -0.94
C GLY A 222 13.57 -16.38 0.21
N ARG A 223 12.96 -16.03 1.36
CA ARG A 223 12.87 -16.87 2.53
C ARG A 223 11.62 -17.75 2.46
N ARG A 224 11.76 -19.00 2.85
CA ARG A 224 10.62 -19.94 2.98
C ARG A 224 9.83 -19.61 4.24
N ILE A 225 8.55 -19.39 4.11
CA ILE A 225 7.61 -19.09 5.20
C ILE A 225 6.33 -19.92 5.02
N PRO A 226 5.58 -20.22 6.10
CA PRO A 226 4.23 -20.76 5.97
C PRO A 226 3.36 -19.82 5.14
N LYS A 227 2.48 -20.38 4.32
CA LYS A 227 1.50 -19.57 3.56
C LYS A 227 0.67 -18.73 4.54
N HIS A 228 0.54 -17.45 4.25
CA HIS A 228 -0.25 -16.53 5.08
C HIS A 228 -1.73 -16.95 5.15
N ALA A 229 -2.37 -16.74 6.30
CA ALA A 229 -3.81 -16.82 6.40
C ALA A 229 -4.44 -15.60 5.74
N HIS A 230 -5.49 -15.82 4.96
CA HIS A 230 -6.20 -14.76 4.26
C HIS A 230 -7.71 -15.08 4.24
N GLY A 231 -8.52 -14.08 4.53
CA GLY A 231 -9.96 -14.25 4.49
C GLY A 231 -10.69 -12.92 4.41
N THR A 232 -11.95 -13.02 4.01
CA THR A 232 -12.87 -11.90 3.89
C THR A 232 -14.10 -12.20 4.74
N THR A 233 -14.64 -11.18 5.39
CA THR A 233 -15.96 -11.19 6.04
C THR A 233 -16.79 -10.04 5.53
N ASN A 234 -18.08 -10.31 5.28
CA ASN A 234 -19.06 -9.30 4.91
C ASN A 234 -19.93 -8.98 6.13
N LEU A 235 -20.15 -7.70 6.34
CA LEU A 235 -21.09 -7.21 7.36
C LEU A 235 -22.48 -7.16 6.75
N LYS A 236 -23.51 -7.28 7.59
CA LYS A 236 -24.91 -7.27 7.12
C LYS A 236 -25.35 -5.90 6.59
N ARG A 237 -24.62 -4.84 6.90
CA ARG A 237 -24.90 -3.46 6.51
C ARG A 237 -23.64 -2.63 6.45
N GLN A 238 -23.69 -1.51 5.74
CA GLN A 238 -22.68 -0.48 5.78
C GLN A 238 -22.60 0.13 7.19
N THR A 239 -21.42 0.12 7.82
CA THR A 239 -21.25 0.57 9.21
C THR A 239 -19.82 1.05 9.48
N SER A 240 -19.67 1.91 10.49
CA SER A 240 -18.44 2.27 11.17
C SER A 240 -18.47 1.92 12.66
N SER A 241 -19.36 1.01 13.08
CA SER A 241 -19.42 0.55 14.47
C SER A 241 -18.20 -0.28 14.83
N THR A 242 -17.45 0.14 15.85
CA THR A 242 -16.30 -0.59 16.42
C THR A 242 -16.71 -1.99 16.83
N LYS A 243 -17.86 -2.12 17.50
CA LYS A 243 -18.35 -3.41 17.99
C LYS A 243 -18.61 -4.37 16.84
N LEU A 244 -19.42 -3.97 15.85
CA LEU A 244 -19.80 -4.85 14.73
C LEU A 244 -18.59 -5.26 13.89
N ILE A 245 -17.69 -4.33 13.62
CA ILE A 245 -16.49 -4.59 12.83
C ILE A 245 -15.53 -5.48 13.61
N THR A 246 -15.28 -5.18 14.90
CA THR A 246 -14.36 -5.98 15.72
C THR A 246 -14.86 -7.40 15.91
N ASP A 247 -16.16 -7.58 16.20
CA ASP A 247 -16.73 -8.92 16.37
C ASP A 247 -16.56 -9.75 15.08
N ALA A 248 -16.84 -9.16 13.91
CA ALA A 248 -16.68 -9.83 12.62
C ALA A 248 -15.21 -10.14 12.29
N VAL A 249 -14.27 -9.23 12.61
CA VAL A 249 -12.83 -9.44 12.38
C VAL A 249 -12.28 -10.55 13.29
N ILE A 250 -12.72 -10.59 14.54
CA ILE A 250 -12.27 -11.61 15.50
C ILE A 250 -12.83 -12.99 15.15
N GLU A 251 -14.08 -13.07 14.72
CA GLU A 251 -14.63 -14.32 14.19
C GLU A 251 -13.86 -14.81 12.96
N LEU A 252 -13.54 -13.89 12.05
CA LEU A 252 -12.72 -14.19 10.88
C LEU A 252 -11.33 -14.69 11.29
N TYR A 253 -10.66 -13.99 12.23
CA TYR A 253 -9.36 -14.37 12.76
C TYR A 253 -9.37 -15.78 13.32
N ASP A 254 -10.32 -16.10 14.20
CA ASP A 254 -10.47 -17.44 14.84
C ASP A 254 -10.71 -18.55 13.82
N ARG A 255 -11.33 -18.23 12.69
CA ARG A 255 -11.62 -19.18 11.61
C ARG A 255 -10.44 -19.45 10.70
N ILE A 256 -9.60 -18.44 10.38
CA ILE A 256 -8.58 -18.57 9.34
C ILE A 256 -7.16 -18.78 9.87
N VAL A 257 -6.88 -18.35 11.10
CA VAL A 257 -5.51 -18.34 11.63
C VAL A 257 -5.18 -19.67 12.33
N ASP A 258 -4.04 -20.24 11.98
CA ASP A 258 -3.54 -21.45 12.65
C ASP A 258 -3.01 -21.10 14.05
N ARG A 259 -3.60 -21.73 15.07
CA ARG A 259 -3.29 -21.48 16.49
C ARG A 259 -1.88 -21.91 16.91
N ASN A 260 -1.26 -22.79 16.13
CA ASN A 260 0.05 -23.36 16.46
C ASN A 260 1.22 -22.56 15.85
N LEU A 261 0.92 -21.63 14.95
CA LEU A 261 1.94 -20.86 14.22
C LEU A 261 2.22 -19.52 14.87
N LEU A 262 3.49 -19.15 14.87
CA LEU A 262 3.95 -17.81 15.24
C LEU A 262 3.64 -16.82 14.13
N ILE A 263 3.10 -15.67 14.53
CA ILE A 263 2.63 -14.60 13.65
C ILE A 263 3.66 -13.47 13.62
N ARG A 264 3.88 -12.90 12.44
CA ARG A 264 4.84 -11.79 12.22
C ARG A 264 4.22 -10.56 11.61
N ARG A 265 3.15 -10.70 10.83
CA ARG A 265 2.53 -9.61 10.08
C ARG A 265 1.02 -9.69 10.15
N ILE A 266 0.38 -8.55 10.29
CA ILE A 266 -1.07 -8.40 10.26
C ILE A 266 -1.42 -7.29 9.29
N ASN A 267 -2.38 -7.52 8.39
CA ASN A 267 -2.98 -6.51 7.54
C ASN A 267 -4.50 -6.63 7.64
N ILE A 268 -5.15 -5.50 7.89
CA ILE A 268 -6.61 -5.37 7.92
C ILE A 268 -7.01 -4.35 6.86
N THR A 269 -8.01 -4.66 6.06
CA THR A 269 -8.50 -3.77 5.01
C THR A 269 -10.01 -3.67 5.10
N ALA A 270 -10.54 -2.45 5.22
CA ALA A 270 -11.94 -2.14 5.00
C ALA A 270 -12.14 -1.82 3.52
N ASN A 271 -12.99 -2.58 2.85
CA ASN A 271 -13.33 -2.44 1.44
C ASN A 271 -14.72 -1.86 1.25
N ARG A 272 -15.08 -1.56 -0.01
CA ARG A 272 -16.41 -1.06 -0.40
C ARG A 272 -16.82 0.14 0.43
N LEU A 273 -15.88 1.04 0.64
CA LEU A 273 -16.12 2.25 1.40
C LEU A 273 -17.09 3.16 0.65
N VAL A 274 -18.06 3.67 1.38
CA VAL A 274 -18.99 4.68 0.90
C VAL A 274 -19.08 5.82 1.92
N ASP A 275 -19.42 7.01 1.45
CA ASP A 275 -19.72 8.14 2.35
C ASP A 275 -20.97 7.79 3.18
N GLU A 276 -20.90 8.02 4.48
CA GLU A 276 -21.99 7.71 5.41
C GLU A 276 -23.30 8.39 5.00
N SER A 277 -23.22 9.61 4.45
CA SER A 277 -24.40 10.37 3.98
C SER A 277 -25.04 9.75 2.74
N SER A 278 -24.31 8.91 2.00
CA SER A 278 -24.77 8.24 0.78
C SER A 278 -25.51 6.92 1.05
N VAL A 279 -25.43 6.41 2.28
CA VAL A 279 -26.08 5.15 2.65
C VAL A 279 -27.60 5.33 2.68
N LYS A 280 -28.28 4.73 1.72
CA LYS A 280 -29.74 4.67 1.72
C LYS A 280 -30.17 3.70 2.82
N LYS A 281 -31.10 4.12 3.68
CA LYS A 281 -31.82 3.17 4.54
C LYS A 281 -32.62 2.26 3.62
N GLU A 282 -32.16 1.01 3.44
CA GLU A 282 -32.97 0.01 2.77
C GLU A 282 -34.15 -0.31 3.69
N GLU A 283 -35.36 -0.09 3.19
CA GLU A 283 -36.55 -0.62 3.82
C GLU A 283 -36.53 -2.14 3.58
N VAL A 284 -36.11 -2.89 4.60
CA VAL A 284 -36.18 -4.34 4.56
C VAL A 284 -37.63 -4.74 4.74
N TYR A 285 -38.27 -5.15 3.66
CA TYR A 285 -39.57 -5.79 3.73
C TYR A 285 -39.40 -7.23 4.22
N GLU A 286 -39.58 -7.46 5.52
CA GLU A 286 -39.61 -8.82 6.07
C GLU A 286 -40.98 -9.46 5.80
N GLN A 287 -40.94 -10.67 5.23
CA GLN A 287 -42.14 -11.47 5.10
C GLN A 287 -42.52 -11.97 6.50
N LEU A 288 -43.64 -11.47 7.02
CA LEU A 288 -44.16 -11.85 8.33
C LEU A 288 -44.53 -13.33 8.35
N ASP A 289 -44.05 -14.07 9.36
CA ASP A 289 -44.44 -15.43 9.65
C ASP A 289 -45.30 -15.48 10.95
N LEU A 290 -46.07 -16.55 11.11
CA LEU A 290 -47.01 -16.69 12.23
C LEU A 290 -46.38 -17.12 13.56
N PHE A 291 -45.09 -17.41 13.58
CA PHE A 291 -44.38 -17.98 14.73
C PHE A 291 -43.35 -17.05 15.34
N THR A 292 -43.09 -15.91 14.71
CA THR A 292 -42.11 -14.93 15.17
C THR A 292 -42.77 -13.84 16.02
N ASP A 293 -42.20 -13.60 17.20
CA ASP A 293 -42.61 -12.48 18.06
C ASP A 293 -42.00 -11.17 17.53
N TYR A 294 -42.77 -10.50 16.66
CA TYR A 294 -42.31 -9.25 16.00
C TYR A 294 -42.17 -8.07 16.97
N GLU A 295 -42.92 -8.06 18.10
CA GLU A 295 -42.76 -7.00 19.10
C GLU A 295 -41.41 -7.14 19.81
N ALA A 296 -41.05 -8.35 20.20
CA ALA A 296 -39.74 -8.62 20.79
C ALA A 296 -38.58 -8.34 19.81
N GLN A 297 -38.75 -8.70 18.55
CA GLN A 297 -37.77 -8.45 17.49
C GLN A 297 -37.58 -6.93 17.25
N ARG A 298 -38.68 -6.18 17.12
CA ARG A 298 -38.63 -4.73 16.94
C ARG A 298 -37.99 -4.02 18.12
N LYS A 299 -38.35 -4.41 19.36
CA LYS A 299 -37.74 -3.85 20.56
C LYS A 299 -36.19 -4.11 20.61
N LYS A 300 -35.79 -5.30 20.23
CA LYS A 300 -34.37 -5.66 20.13
C LYS A 300 -33.64 -4.83 19.08
N GLN A 301 -34.27 -4.60 17.92
CA GLN A 301 -33.71 -3.72 16.87
C GLN A 301 -33.57 -2.28 17.34
N GLU A 302 -34.58 -1.73 18.00
CA GLU A 302 -34.57 -0.38 18.58
C GLU A 302 -33.46 -0.24 19.65
N GLU A 303 -33.27 -1.25 20.50
CA GLU A 303 -32.19 -1.28 21.48
C GLU A 303 -30.80 -1.35 20.84
N GLU A 304 -30.64 -2.14 19.75
CA GLU A 304 -29.40 -2.24 18.99
C GLU A 304 -29.08 -0.91 18.26
N GLU A 305 -30.07 -0.28 17.63
CA GLU A 305 -29.89 1.03 17.00
C GLU A 305 -29.51 2.11 18.02
N ALA A 306 -30.17 2.15 19.17
CA ALA A 306 -29.86 3.09 20.23
C ALA A 306 -28.44 2.88 20.80
N ALA A 307 -27.98 1.63 20.86
CA ALA A 307 -26.61 1.31 21.29
C ALA A 307 -25.56 1.80 20.27
N LEU A 308 -25.83 1.62 18.97
CA LEU A 308 -24.98 2.10 17.89
C LEU A 308 -24.90 3.62 17.83
N ASP A 309 -26.04 4.32 18.04
CA ASP A 309 -26.06 5.78 18.12
C ASP A 309 -25.25 6.32 19.31
N ARG A 310 -25.28 5.62 20.46
CA ARG A 310 -24.42 5.98 21.60
C ARG A 310 -22.93 5.76 21.28
N GLU A 311 -22.59 4.62 20.69
CA GLU A 311 -21.25 4.30 20.26
C GLU A 311 -20.72 5.38 19.32
N LYS A 312 -21.50 5.75 18.31
CA LYS A 312 -21.12 6.79 17.33
C LYS A 312 -20.83 8.13 18.00
N ARG A 313 -21.68 8.58 18.92
CA ARG A 313 -21.45 9.83 19.67
C ARG A 313 -20.17 9.78 20.51
N MET A 314 -19.84 8.61 21.05
CA MET A 314 -18.59 8.44 21.79
C MET A 314 -17.37 8.50 20.87
N GLN A 315 -17.44 7.88 19.69
CA GLN A 315 -16.38 7.90 18.68
C GLN A 315 -16.13 9.33 18.14
N GLU A 316 -17.20 10.10 17.90
CA GLU A 316 -17.10 11.50 17.43
C GLU A 316 -16.51 12.45 18.49
N ALA A 317 -16.53 12.06 19.76
CA ALA A 317 -15.99 12.85 20.87
C ALA A 317 -14.53 12.52 21.22
N MET A 318 -13.98 11.46 20.66
CA MET A 318 -12.59 11.02 20.84
C MET A 318 -11.65 11.64 19.83
#